data_99a693d2fc2d2b0ad15c2cf6ccf5f82c
#
_entry.id   99a693d2fc2d2b0ad15c2cf6ccf5f82c
#
_cell.length_a   1.000
_cell.length_b   1.000
_cell.length_c   1.000
_cell.angle_alpha   90.00
_cell.angle_beta   90.00
_cell.angle_gamma   90.00
#
_symmetry.space_group_name_H-M   'P 1'
#
loop_
_entity.id
_entity.type
_entity.pdbx_description
1 polymer ?
#
loop_
_entity_poly.entity_id
_entity_poly.type
_entity_poly.pdbx_seq_one_letter_code
_entity_poly.pdbx_strand_id
1 'polypeptide(L)'
;MKEAPSLLQLIPDIFFDALAYLLPASLLFLGVMTIPSSIGSPLVNAYLNLGASFDRFVVILFGIGMLYIIGQLLTHFSYDVILRPLRKVAAWRKEKEFAGSDIEWMADYTFIRHTDAALGLEISKRYARTIMSRNNALVCFLLMILSLISRQWIGLTVSGVLFLLFLHEAYGEQRFFSRYLKEMTKELRTMEAPEQE
;
A
#
# COMPACT_ATOMS: atom_id res chain seq x y z
N MET A 1 26.77 21.03 8.25
CA MET A 1 26.76 19.68 7.65
C MET A 1 25.65 18.91 8.35
N LYS A 2 24.55 18.58 7.66
CA LYS A 2 23.49 17.72 8.25
C LYS A 2 24.04 16.29 8.29
N GLU A 3 24.06 15.70 9.47
CA GLU A 3 24.48 14.32 9.66
C GLU A 3 23.56 13.39 8.83
N ALA A 4 24.15 12.42 8.15
CA ALA A 4 23.40 11.39 7.47
C ALA A 4 22.52 10.66 8.51
N PRO A 5 21.24 10.34 8.19
CA PRO A 5 20.37 9.64 9.11
C PRO A 5 21.06 8.34 9.55
N SER A 6 21.07 8.07 10.84
CA SER A 6 21.66 6.85 11.36
C SER A 6 20.93 5.63 10.78
N LEU A 7 21.64 4.51 10.52
CA LEU A 7 21.04 3.27 10.02
C LEU A 7 19.82 2.84 10.85
N LEU A 8 19.83 3.12 12.17
CA LEU A 8 18.70 2.88 13.07
C LEU A 8 17.43 3.68 12.74
N GLN A 9 17.56 4.84 12.09
CA GLN A 9 16.40 5.65 11.66
C GLN A 9 15.82 5.15 10.33
N LEU A 10 16.60 4.44 9.51
CA LEU A 10 16.13 3.85 8.23
C LEU A 10 15.39 2.52 8.42
N ILE A 11 15.66 1.78 9.51
CA ILE A 11 15.03 0.47 9.76
C ILE A 11 13.48 0.57 9.81
N PRO A 12 12.87 1.53 10.51
CA PRO A 12 11.42 1.65 10.54
C PRO A 12 10.80 1.93 9.17
N ASP A 13 11.42 2.79 8.36
CA ASP A 13 10.92 3.12 7.01
C ASP A 13 10.91 1.87 6.12
N ILE A 14 12.00 1.13 6.09
CA ILE A 14 12.12 -0.13 5.33
C ILE A 14 11.10 -1.17 5.81
N PHE A 15 10.88 -1.25 7.12
CA PHE A 15 9.93 -2.20 7.70
C PHE A 15 8.49 -1.89 7.31
N PHE A 16 8.07 -0.61 7.37
CA PHE A 16 6.72 -0.21 6.98
C PHE A 16 6.48 -0.36 5.48
N ASP A 17 7.47 -0.01 4.66
CA ASP A 17 7.40 -0.22 3.22
C ASP A 17 7.31 -1.71 2.88
N ALA A 18 8.14 -2.55 3.53
CA ALA A 18 8.08 -3.99 3.33
C ALA A 18 6.70 -4.57 3.70
N LEU A 19 6.10 -4.15 4.81
CA LEU A 19 4.76 -4.58 5.21
C LEU A 19 3.68 -4.12 4.21
N ALA A 20 3.77 -2.90 3.71
CA ALA A 20 2.82 -2.35 2.76
C ALA A 20 2.79 -3.12 1.42
N TYR A 21 3.90 -3.76 1.05
CA TYR A 21 4.00 -4.56 -0.16
C TYR A 21 3.83 -6.06 0.09
N LEU A 22 4.47 -6.62 1.12
CA LEU A 22 4.49 -8.07 1.36
C LEU A 22 3.13 -8.59 1.81
N LEU A 23 2.42 -7.88 2.69
CA LEU A 23 1.12 -8.34 3.20
C LEU A 23 0.08 -8.51 2.09
N PRO A 24 -0.21 -7.50 1.24
CA PRO A 24 -1.16 -7.67 0.15
C PRO A 24 -0.76 -8.76 -0.85
N ALA A 25 0.53 -8.85 -1.19
CA ALA A 25 1.03 -9.89 -2.09
C ALA A 25 0.88 -11.29 -1.50
N SER A 26 1.13 -11.46 -0.20
CA SER A 26 0.93 -12.72 0.51
C SER A 26 -0.55 -13.12 0.55
N LEU A 27 -1.46 -12.16 0.79
CA LEU A 27 -2.90 -12.39 0.75
C LEU A 27 -3.37 -12.82 -0.64
N LEU A 28 -2.86 -12.17 -1.69
CA LEU A 28 -3.16 -12.56 -3.07
C LEU A 28 -2.68 -14.00 -3.34
N PHE A 29 -1.45 -14.32 -2.98
CA PHE A 29 -0.86 -15.64 -3.17
C PHE A 29 -1.65 -16.73 -2.44
N LEU A 30 -1.95 -16.52 -1.16
CA LEU A 30 -2.77 -17.45 -0.37
C LEU A 30 -4.19 -17.59 -0.95
N GLY A 31 -4.81 -16.48 -1.36
CA GLY A 31 -6.12 -16.50 -1.98
C GLY A 31 -6.15 -17.28 -3.28
N VAL A 32 -5.16 -17.13 -4.15
CA VAL A 32 -5.04 -17.90 -5.39
C VAL A 32 -4.83 -19.39 -5.11
N MET A 33 -4.05 -19.74 -4.07
CA MET A 33 -3.83 -21.13 -3.68
C MET A 33 -5.08 -21.82 -3.12
N THR A 34 -5.96 -21.08 -2.45
CA THR A 34 -7.20 -21.63 -1.87
C THR A 34 -8.32 -21.79 -2.87
N ILE A 35 -8.23 -21.17 -4.03
CA ILE A 35 -9.20 -21.34 -5.12
C ILE A 35 -8.85 -22.64 -5.85
N PRO A 36 -9.70 -23.70 -5.78
CA PRO A 36 -9.48 -24.94 -6.55
C PRO A 36 -9.68 -24.63 -8.03
N SER A 37 -8.61 -24.24 -8.68
CA SER A 37 -8.60 -23.91 -10.11
C SER A 37 -7.40 -24.55 -10.78
N SER A 38 -7.48 -24.69 -12.09
CA SER A 38 -6.36 -25.07 -12.95
C SER A 38 -5.14 -24.14 -12.82
N ILE A 39 -5.28 -23.01 -12.12
CA ILE A 39 -4.23 -22.00 -11.91
C ILE A 39 -3.49 -22.23 -10.57
N GLY A 40 -4.21 -22.56 -9.49
CA GLY A 40 -3.60 -22.74 -8.17
C GLY A 40 -2.70 -23.96 -8.09
N SER A 41 -3.14 -25.10 -8.61
CA SER A 41 -2.38 -26.36 -8.54
C SER A 41 -1.05 -26.34 -9.30
N PRO A 42 -0.89 -25.76 -10.50
CA PRO A 42 0.41 -25.64 -11.16
C PRO A 42 1.38 -24.73 -10.40
N LEU A 43 0.91 -23.63 -9.79
CA LEU A 43 1.75 -22.73 -8.99
C LEU A 43 2.25 -23.39 -7.72
N VAL A 44 1.38 -24.13 -7.01
CA VAL A 44 1.77 -24.92 -5.83
C VAL A 44 2.80 -25.96 -6.20
N ASN A 45 2.57 -26.73 -7.28
CA ASN A 45 3.50 -27.73 -7.74
C ASN A 45 4.85 -27.15 -8.20
N ALA A 46 4.83 -26.01 -8.89
CA ALA A 46 6.05 -25.33 -9.28
C ALA A 46 6.86 -24.87 -8.04
N TYR A 47 6.19 -24.33 -7.03
CA TYR A 47 6.83 -23.92 -5.78
C TYR A 47 7.41 -25.11 -5.00
N LEU A 48 6.67 -26.22 -4.90
CA LEU A 48 7.14 -27.44 -4.25
C LEU A 48 8.32 -28.07 -4.99
N ASN A 49 8.31 -28.05 -6.32
CA ASN A 49 9.41 -28.55 -7.13
C ASN A 49 10.68 -27.71 -7.00
N LEU A 50 10.55 -26.36 -6.89
CA LEU A 50 11.67 -25.48 -6.57
C LEU A 50 12.26 -25.82 -5.19
N GLY A 51 11.42 -26.07 -4.19
CA GLY A 51 11.87 -26.47 -2.85
C GLY A 51 12.58 -27.81 -2.78
N ALA A 52 12.35 -28.72 -3.74
CA ALA A 52 13.04 -29.99 -3.85
C ALA A 52 14.42 -29.88 -4.53
N SER A 53 14.63 -28.84 -5.35
CA SER A 53 15.84 -28.66 -6.17
C SER A 53 16.86 -27.69 -5.58
N PHE A 54 16.45 -26.80 -4.68
CA PHE A 54 17.29 -25.75 -4.10
C PHE A 54 17.30 -25.82 -2.58
N ASP A 55 18.34 -25.19 -1.96
CA ASP A 55 18.38 -24.99 -0.53
C ASP A 55 17.13 -24.22 -0.07
N ARG A 56 16.52 -24.69 1.03
CA ARG A 56 15.29 -24.10 1.59
C ARG A 56 15.41 -22.61 1.87
N PHE A 57 16.60 -22.19 2.30
CA PHE A 57 16.87 -20.77 2.59
C PHE A 57 16.82 -19.91 1.32
N VAL A 58 17.40 -20.41 0.22
CA VAL A 58 17.37 -19.74 -1.09
C VAL A 58 15.92 -19.63 -1.61
N VAL A 59 15.12 -20.70 -1.45
CA VAL A 59 13.70 -20.70 -1.88
C VAL A 59 12.88 -19.69 -1.08
N ILE A 60 13.11 -19.57 0.22
CA ILE A 60 12.42 -18.59 1.08
C ILE A 60 12.81 -17.16 0.67
N LEU A 61 14.11 -16.87 0.50
CA LEU A 61 14.59 -15.55 0.07
C LEU A 61 14.02 -15.15 -1.29
N PHE A 62 14.04 -16.08 -2.24
CA PHE A 62 13.45 -15.87 -3.56
C PHE A 62 11.94 -15.60 -3.46
N GLY A 63 11.23 -16.38 -2.64
CA GLY A 63 9.80 -16.19 -2.39
C GLY A 63 9.47 -14.80 -1.82
N ILE A 64 10.23 -14.35 -0.81
CA ILE A 64 10.07 -13.00 -0.24
C ILE A 64 10.33 -11.92 -1.30
N GLY A 65 11.41 -12.07 -2.09
CA GLY A 65 11.73 -11.14 -3.17
C GLY A 65 10.63 -11.05 -4.22
N MET A 66 10.07 -12.19 -4.64
CA MET A 66 8.95 -12.25 -5.58
C MET A 66 7.68 -11.61 -5.01
N LEU A 67 7.34 -11.88 -3.74
CA LEU A 67 6.20 -11.24 -3.08
C LEU A 67 6.38 -9.71 -2.99
N TYR A 68 7.60 -9.25 -2.73
CA TYR A 68 7.89 -7.82 -2.71
C TYR A 68 7.67 -7.16 -4.08
N ILE A 69 8.16 -7.79 -5.16
CA ILE A 69 7.95 -7.31 -6.54
C ILE A 69 6.46 -7.30 -6.89
N ILE A 70 5.73 -8.36 -6.57
CA ILE A 70 4.27 -8.43 -6.78
C ILE A 70 3.58 -7.32 -6.01
N GLY A 71 3.98 -7.06 -4.76
CA GLY A 71 3.43 -5.97 -3.95
C GLY A 71 3.66 -4.58 -4.55
N GLN A 72 4.84 -4.34 -5.12
CA GLN A 72 5.11 -3.10 -5.86
C GLN A 72 4.21 -2.98 -7.10
N LEU A 73 4.05 -4.03 -7.88
CA LEU A 73 3.13 -4.04 -9.02
C LEU A 73 1.69 -3.77 -8.59
N LEU A 74 1.23 -4.42 -7.50
CA LEU A 74 -0.09 -4.16 -6.93
C LEU A 74 -0.27 -2.67 -6.57
N THR A 75 0.77 -2.00 -6.09
CA THR A 75 0.71 -0.57 -5.76
C THR A 75 0.45 0.29 -6.99
N HIS A 76 1.10 0.01 -8.11
CA HIS A 76 0.84 0.71 -9.36
C HIS A 76 -0.59 0.46 -9.86
N PHE A 77 -1.03 -0.80 -9.90
CA PHE A 77 -2.39 -1.13 -10.32
C PHE A 77 -3.45 -0.57 -9.38
N SER A 78 -3.22 -0.57 -8.06
CA SER A 78 -4.17 -0.02 -7.10
C SER A 78 -4.31 1.50 -7.21
N TYR A 79 -3.29 2.19 -7.69
CA TYR A 79 -3.38 3.61 -8.01
C TYR A 79 -4.42 3.85 -9.11
N ASP A 80 -4.36 3.09 -10.19
CA ASP A 80 -5.24 3.26 -11.34
C ASP A 80 -6.66 2.73 -11.08
N VAL A 81 -6.77 1.55 -10.46
CA VAL A 81 -8.05 0.84 -10.29
C VAL A 81 -8.83 1.32 -9.06
N ILE A 82 -8.14 1.69 -8.00
CA ILE A 82 -8.77 2.06 -6.72
C ILE A 82 -8.69 3.58 -6.49
N LEU A 83 -7.49 4.16 -6.49
CA LEU A 83 -7.32 5.55 -6.08
C LEU A 83 -7.91 6.56 -7.07
N ARG A 84 -7.71 6.37 -8.37
CA ARG A 84 -8.27 7.29 -9.38
C ARG A 84 -9.81 7.36 -9.34
N PRO A 85 -10.56 6.24 -9.26
CA PRO A 85 -12.01 6.29 -9.06
C PRO A 85 -12.41 6.96 -7.76
N LEU A 86 -11.71 6.66 -6.63
CA LEU A 86 -11.99 7.30 -5.35
C LEU A 86 -11.81 8.83 -5.42
N ARG A 87 -10.77 9.32 -6.09
CA ARG A 87 -10.56 10.76 -6.32
C ARG A 87 -11.69 11.40 -7.13
N LYS A 88 -12.20 10.70 -8.16
CA LYS A 88 -13.35 11.20 -8.93
C LYS A 88 -14.62 11.30 -8.07
N VAL A 89 -14.87 10.31 -7.22
CA VAL A 89 -16.00 10.33 -6.28
C VAL A 89 -15.85 11.47 -5.26
N ALA A 90 -14.65 11.67 -4.71
CA ALA A 90 -14.36 12.76 -3.78
C ALA A 90 -14.51 14.14 -4.45
N ALA A 91 -14.03 14.29 -5.68
CA ALA A 91 -14.20 15.52 -6.46
C ALA A 91 -15.68 15.82 -6.72
N TRP A 92 -16.48 14.80 -7.05
CA TRP A 92 -17.92 14.94 -7.20
C TRP A 92 -18.61 15.37 -5.89
N ARG A 93 -18.13 14.86 -4.74
CA ARG A 93 -18.60 15.29 -3.41
C ARG A 93 -18.04 16.63 -2.94
N LYS A 94 -17.26 17.31 -3.78
CA LYS A 94 -16.59 18.60 -3.47
C LYS A 94 -15.67 18.53 -2.24
N GLU A 95 -15.08 17.38 -1.97
CA GLU A 95 -14.12 17.19 -0.88
C GLU A 95 -12.75 17.76 -1.28
N LYS A 96 -12.50 19.01 -0.89
CA LYS A 96 -11.26 19.74 -1.20
C LYS A 96 -9.99 19.05 -0.67
N GLU A 97 -10.14 18.24 0.35
CA GLU A 97 -9.04 17.53 1.01
C GLU A 97 -8.42 16.46 0.11
N PHE A 98 -9.21 15.88 -0.79
CA PHE A 98 -8.78 14.86 -1.74
C PHE A 98 -8.20 15.44 -3.04
N ALA A 99 -8.34 16.75 -3.25
CA ALA A 99 -8.09 17.40 -4.54
C ALA A 99 -6.63 17.83 -4.78
N GLY A 100 -5.70 17.52 -3.87
CA GLY A 100 -4.28 17.82 -4.08
C GLY A 100 -3.69 17.03 -5.25
N SER A 101 -2.85 17.68 -6.07
CA SER A 101 -2.06 16.98 -7.07
C SER A 101 -0.98 16.10 -6.42
N ASP A 102 -0.58 15.01 -7.10
CA ASP A 102 0.51 14.15 -6.60
C ASP A 102 1.83 14.92 -6.45
N ILE A 103 2.03 15.98 -7.24
CA ILE A 103 3.20 16.84 -7.19
C ILE A 103 3.21 17.68 -5.90
N GLU A 104 2.08 18.31 -5.55
CA GLU A 104 1.95 19.08 -4.30
C GLU A 104 2.16 18.18 -3.08
N TRP A 105 1.57 17.02 -3.10
CA TRP A 105 1.73 16.04 -2.06
C TRP A 105 3.20 15.60 -1.86
N MET A 106 3.91 15.31 -2.96
CA MET A 106 5.32 14.93 -2.90
C MET A 106 6.20 16.07 -2.37
N ALA A 107 5.90 17.32 -2.75
CA ALA A 107 6.60 18.50 -2.27
C ALA A 107 6.40 18.70 -0.76
N ASP A 108 5.15 18.61 -0.28
CA ASP A 108 4.83 18.72 1.14
C ASP A 108 5.47 17.59 1.97
N TYR A 109 5.42 16.35 1.49
CA TYR A 109 6.08 15.21 2.14
C TYR A 109 7.59 15.41 2.26
N THR A 110 8.24 15.84 1.16
CA THR A 110 9.67 16.07 1.13
C THR A 110 10.06 17.23 2.06
N PHE A 111 9.28 18.32 2.08
CA PHE A 111 9.48 19.45 2.96
C PHE A 111 9.46 19.04 4.43
N ILE A 112 8.41 18.32 4.87
CA ILE A 112 8.28 17.87 6.27
C ILE A 112 9.44 16.96 6.65
N ARG A 113 9.79 16.00 5.80
CA ARG A 113 10.87 15.04 6.08
C ARG A 113 12.24 15.72 6.25
N HIS A 114 12.46 16.85 5.57
CA HIS A 114 13.70 17.62 5.71
C HIS A 114 13.68 18.55 6.92
N THR A 115 12.51 19.04 7.32
CA THR A 115 12.37 19.97 8.43
C THR A 115 12.34 19.24 9.77
N ASP A 116 11.56 18.17 9.88
CA ASP A 116 11.41 17.36 11.10
C ASP A 116 11.46 15.86 10.77
N ALA A 117 12.57 15.19 11.16
CA ALA A 117 12.76 13.77 10.88
C ALA A 117 11.78 12.85 11.64
N ALA A 118 11.36 13.23 12.86
CA ALA A 118 10.42 12.44 13.65
C ALA A 118 9.01 12.50 13.05
N LEU A 119 8.58 13.70 12.66
CA LEU A 119 7.32 13.90 11.96
C LEU A 119 7.34 13.23 10.58
N GLY A 120 8.49 13.29 9.88
CA GLY A 120 8.71 12.59 8.62
C GLY A 120 8.51 11.08 8.74
N LEU A 121 8.98 10.46 9.84
CA LEU A 121 8.77 9.05 10.11
C LEU A 121 7.29 8.72 10.36
N GLU A 122 6.58 9.56 11.11
CA GLU A 122 5.14 9.35 11.33
C GLU A 122 4.35 9.43 10.03
N ILE A 123 4.68 10.37 9.17
CA ILE A 123 4.06 10.51 7.85
C ILE A 123 4.36 9.29 6.97
N SER A 124 5.59 8.77 6.99
CA SER A 124 5.94 7.54 6.26
C SER A 124 5.10 6.35 6.70
N LYS A 125 4.88 6.17 8.02
CA LYS A 125 4.01 5.11 8.56
C LYS A 125 2.56 5.24 8.05
N ARG A 126 2.01 6.44 8.06
CA ARG A 126 0.65 6.70 7.59
C ARG A 126 0.52 6.46 6.09
N TYR A 127 1.53 6.86 5.34
CA TYR A 127 1.59 6.60 3.91
C TYR A 127 1.63 5.11 3.59
N ALA A 128 2.49 4.36 4.27
CA ALA A 128 2.56 2.91 4.11
C ALA A 128 1.21 2.23 4.42
N ARG A 129 0.50 2.69 5.46
CA ARG A 129 -0.85 2.21 5.79
C ARG A 129 -1.87 2.52 4.69
N THR A 130 -1.82 3.72 4.12
CA THR A 130 -2.68 4.11 3.00
C THR A 130 -2.44 3.22 1.77
N ILE A 131 -1.17 2.92 1.45
CA ILE A 131 -0.80 2.00 0.36
C ILE A 131 -1.33 0.59 0.66
N MET A 132 -1.13 0.10 1.88
CA MET A 132 -1.54 -1.24 2.30
C MET A 132 -3.06 -1.43 2.15
N SER A 133 -3.88 -0.51 2.67
CA SER A 133 -5.34 -0.58 2.59
C SER A 133 -5.82 -0.57 1.13
N ARG A 134 -5.21 0.24 0.28
CA ARG A 134 -5.51 0.31 -1.15
C ARG A 134 -5.12 -0.97 -1.89
N ASN A 135 -3.96 -1.53 -1.60
CA ASN A 135 -3.49 -2.78 -2.17
C ASN A 135 -4.37 -3.96 -1.73
N ASN A 136 -4.79 -4.00 -0.47
CA ASN A 136 -5.72 -5.00 0.04
C ASN A 136 -7.07 -4.93 -0.65
N ALA A 137 -7.60 -3.72 -0.91
CA ALA A 137 -8.82 -3.56 -1.71
C ALA A 137 -8.65 -4.13 -3.12
N LEU A 138 -7.53 -3.85 -3.80
CA LEU A 138 -7.25 -4.41 -5.11
C LEU A 138 -7.15 -5.94 -5.08
N VAL A 139 -6.45 -6.50 -4.08
CA VAL A 139 -6.33 -7.97 -3.91
C VAL A 139 -7.71 -8.61 -3.75
N CYS A 140 -8.56 -8.05 -2.88
CA CYS A 140 -9.92 -8.57 -2.69
C CYS A 140 -10.75 -8.47 -3.97
N PHE A 141 -10.60 -7.40 -4.75
CA PHE A 141 -11.24 -7.26 -6.05
C PHE A 141 -10.78 -8.35 -7.04
N LEU A 142 -9.48 -8.62 -7.12
CA LEU A 142 -8.92 -9.67 -7.96
C LEU A 142 -9.41 -11.06 -7.53
N LEU A 143 -9.44 -11.35 -6.22
CA LEU A 143 -9.95 -12.60 -5.67
C LEU A 143 -11.45 -12.75 -5.92
N MET A 144 -12.22 -11.67 -5.90
CA MET A 144 -13.63 -11.66 -6.26
C MET A 144 -13.82 -12.08 -7.73
N ILE A 145 -13.03 -11.52 -8.65
CA ILE A 145 -13.07 -11.89 -10.08
C ILE A 145 -12.70 -13.37 -10.26
N LEU A 146 -11.63 -13.83 -9.62
CA LEU A 146 -11.19 -15.23 -9.70
C LEU A 146 -12.25 -16.18 -9.14
N SER A 147 -12.89 -15.83 -8.02
CA SER A 147 -13.97 -16.63 -7.42
C SER A 147 -15.19 -16.68 -8.32
N LEU A 148 -15.51 -15.60 -9.02
CA LEU A 148 -16.59 -15.56 -10.01
C LEU A 148 -16.31 -16.49 -11.20
N ILE A 149 -15.10 -16.43 -11.76
CA ILE A 149 -14.67 -17.29 -12.88
C ILE A 149 -14.70 -18.76 -12.46
N SER A 150 -14.24 -19.06 -11.23
CA SER A 150 -14.19 -20.40 -10.66
C SER A 150 -15.54 -20.89 -10.11
N ARG A 151 -16.60 -20.09 -10.22
CA ARG A 151 -17.97 -20.35 -9.71
C ARG A 151 -18.02 -20.69 -8.21
N GLN A 152 -17.13 -20.08 -7.44
CA GLN A 152 -17.05 -20.26 -5.98
C GLN A 152 -17.84 -19.18 -5.26
N TRP A 153 -19.10 -19.43 -4.97
CA TRP A 153 -20.01 -18.45 -4.36
C TRP A 153 -19.58 -17.96 -2.98
N ILE A 154 -19.03 -18.87 -2.16
CA ILE A 154 -18.52 -18.50 -0.82
C ILE A 154 -17.32 -17.56 -0.97
N GLY A 155 -16.35 -17.92 -1.81
CA GLY A 155 -15.18 -17.08 -2.09
C GLY A 155 -15.58 -15.69 -2.65
N LEU A 156 -16.56 -15.67 -3.56
CA LEU A 156 -17.11 -14.44 -4.11
C LEU A 156 -17.73 -13.54 -3.03
N THR A 157 -18.53 -14.11 -2.14
CA THR A 157 -19.20 -13.35 -1.06
C THR A 157 -18.16 -12.80 -0.08
N VAL A 158 -17.24 -13.64 0.40
CA VAL A 158 -16.20 -13.23 1.35
C VAL A 158 -15.28 -12.15 0.75
N SER A 159 -14.77 -12.38 -0.45
CA SER A 159 -13.89 -11.38 -1.10
C SER A 159 -14.64 -10.09 -1.44
N GLY A 160 -15.93 -10.16 -1.78
CA GLY A 160 -16.77 -8.99 -2.02
C GLY A 160 -16.98 -8.14 -0.77
N VAL A 161 -17.28 -8.77 0.38
CA VAL A 161 -17.40 -8.07 1.67
C VAL A 161 -16.09 -7.44 2.07
N LEU A 162 -14.97 -8.19 1.98
CA LEU A 162 -13.64 -7.68 2.30
C LEU A 162 -13.24 -6.54 1.36
N PHE A 163 -13.56 -6.62 0.07
CA PHE A 163 -13.35 -5.54 -0.88
C PHE A 163 -14.01 -4.24 -0.44
N LEU A 164 -15.29 -4.30 -0.06
CA LEU A 164 -16.02 -3.11 0.40
C LEU A 164 -15.42 -2.54 1.68
N LEU A 165 -15.02 -3.38 2.63
CA LEU A 165 -14.38 -2.96 3.88
C LEU A 165 -13.03 -2.27 3.61
N PHE A 166 -12.15 -2.88 2.81
CA PHE A 166 -10.86 -2.29 2.48
C PHE A 166 -10.99 -1.06 1.57
N LEU A 167 -12.01 -1.01 0.72
CA LEU A 167 -12.29 0.19 -0.08
C LEU A 167 -12.70 1.37 0.82
N HIS A 168 -13.54 1.10 1.81
CA HIS A 168 -13.94 2.11 2.81
C HIS A 168 -12.72 2.57 3.63
N GLU A 169 -11.90 1.64 4.10
CA GLU A 169 -10.66 1.95 4.82
C GLU A 169 -9.70 2.76 3.94
N ALA A 170 -9.45 2.35 2.70
CA ALA A 170 -8.57 3.07 1.77
C ALA A 170 -9.05 4.51 1.53
N TYR A 171 -10.36 4.73 1.42
CA TYR A 171 -10.93 6.05 1.32
C TYR A 171 -10.68 6.90 2.58
N GLY A 172 -10.95 6.34 3.75
CA GLY A 172 -10.74 7.00 5.04
C GLY A 172 -9.28 7.36 5.29
N GLU A 173 -8.37 6.41 5.09
CA GLU A 173 -6.93 6.61 5.26
C GLU A 173 -6.37 7.64 4.27
N GLN A 174 -6.77 7.60 3.00
CA GLN A 174 -6.34 8.58 2.02
C GLN A 174 -6.81 10.00 2.37
N ARG A 175 -8.07 10.15 2.79
CA ARG A 175 -8.63 11.42 3.22
C ARG A 175 -7.90 11.98 4.44
N PHE A 176 -7.73 11.12 5.46
CA PHE A 176 -7.03 11.49 6.68
C PHE A 176 -5.58 11.89 6.39
N PHE A 177 -4.87 11.09 5.59
CA PHE A 177 -3.49 11.35 5.20
C PHE A 177 -3.33 12.69 4.48
N SER A 178 -4.19 12.96 3.51
CA SER A 178 -4.14 14.23 2.74
C SER A 178 -4.41 15.46 3.61
N ARG A 179 -5.32 15.35 4.58
CA ARG A 179 -5.59 16.42 5.55
C ARG A 179 -4.39 16.63 6.47
N TYR A 180 -3.92 15.56 7.09
CA TYR A 180 -2.80 15.59 8.02
C TYR A 180 -1.55 16.21 7.40
N LEU A 181 -1.22 15.82 6.17
CA LEU A 181 -0.08 16.35 5.45
C LEU A 181 -0.19 17.89 5.25
N LYS A 182 -1.36 18.37 4.84
CA LYS A 182 -1.59 19.81 4.63
C LYS A 182 -1.52 20.61 5.92
N GLU A 183 -2.08 20.10 7.01
CA GLU A 183 -2.06 20.74 8.33
C GLU A 183 -0.61 20.85 8.84
N MET A 184 0.15 19.77 8.80
CA MET A 184 1.55 19.75 9.23
C MET A 184 2.45 20.64 8.38
N THR A 185 2.27 20.65 7.06
CA THR A 185 3.02 21.56 6.18
C THR A 185 2.73 23.03 6.52
N LYS A 186 1.46 23.35 6.78
CA LYS A 186 1.07 24.72 7.15
C LYS A 186 1.69 25.14 8.48
N GLU A 187 1.65 24.28 9.49
CA GLU A 187 2.26 24.57 10.81
C GLU A 187 3.76 24.79 10.70
N LEU A 188 4.48 23.91 10.02
CA LEU A 188 5.93 24.06 9.86
C LEU A 188 6.30 25.33 9.09
N ARG A 189 5.57 25.68 8.03
CA ARG A 189 5.82 26.93 7.30
C ARG A 189 5.56 28.17 8.12
N THR A 190 4.58 28.15 9.04
CA THR A 190 4.33 29.26 9.96
C THR A 190 5.43 29.40 11.01
N MET A 191 6.05 28.30 11.45
CA MET A 191 7.19 28.33 12.38
C MET A 191 8.49 28.80 11.72
N GLU A 192 8.68 28.53 10.42
CA GLU A 192 9.87 28.98 9.67
C GLU A 192 9.77 30.41 9.17
N ALA A 193 8.57 31.01 9.12
CA ALA A 193 8.42 32.42 8.77
C ALA A 193 9.00 33.27 9.90
N PRO A 194 10.15 34.01 9.71
CA PRO A 194 10.67 34.91 10.74
C PRO A 194 9.61 35.96 11.03
N GLU A 195 9.42 36.26 12.31
CA GLU A 195 8.70 37.49 12.72
C GLU A 195 9.38 38.67 12.03
N GLN A 196 8.82 39.09 10.91
CA GLN A 196 9.21 40.32 10.25
C GLN A 196 8.54 41.47 11.06
N GLU A 197 9.18 41.85 12.15
CA GLU A 197 9.02 43.18 12.75
C GLU A 197 10.03 44.18 12.16
#